data_ff13c60c0fe19c7703e19608be065616
#
_entry.id   ff13c60c0fe19c7703e19608be065616
#
_cell.length_a   1.000
_cell.length_b   1.000
_cell.length_c   1.000
_cell.angle_alpha   90.00
_cell.angle_beta   90.00
_cell.angle_gamma   90.00
#
_symmetry.space_group_name_H-M   'P 1'
#
loop_
_entity.id
_entity.type
_entity.pdbx_description
1 polymer ?
#
loop_
_entity_poly.entity_id
_entity_poly.type
_entity_poly.pdbx_seq_one_letter_code
_entity_poly.pdbx_strand_id
1 'polypeptide(L)'
;MRDVTGKKEELLSLAQTVPLSIMAQISYTQMKTGVPDLSSAGAPGVAQNGTAGFPQQLSLFYAGKIAPNFGAFFQLTYANDSGTIGIDNTDLRFADTTLLANNSPLTYGISLNNNPTVQDLWNTTPAWGFPFSGSNANVSPLAGTAIDGAFAQDVAGITGYLFWNESLYAEFGGYRSAKQGQTNALTGGAGPLDGTASNVMSGIAPYWRVAYEHNWDRNSLEAGLYGAQFRLFPGGTPDTPAPLSGPLNRFNDIAEDIQYQFVGDENLLTLAATHIHESMTLDASFANGGAANPKNNLSTTRAWATYYYRRKIGGTVGYFSTTGSADTALYPANPAGGPGVVYSANGSPDTRGWIAEVNYLPWLNVKISAQYTAYSKFNGAGSNYDGVGRSASDNNTLYLLLWFAY
;
A
#
# COMPACT_ATOMS: atom_id res chain seq x y z
N MET A 1 29.95 0.97 -2.16
CA MET A 1 29.15 1.19 -3.37
C MET A 1 30.01 1.84 -4.44
N ARG A 2 30.01 1.36 -5.67
CA ARG A 2 30.68 2.06 -6.78
C ARG A 2 29.91 3.34 -7.10
N ASP A 3 30.64 4.41 -7.29
CA ASP A 3 30.07 5.66 -7.78
C ASP A 3 29.34 5.42 -9.11
N VAL A 4 28.08 5.80 -9.20
CA VAL A 4 27.24 5.60 -10.39
C VAL A 4 27.83 6.32 -11.61
N THR A 5 28.61 7.38 -11.40
CA THR A 5 29.25 8.15 -12.49
C THR A 5 30.62 7.62 -12.87
N GLY A 6 31.21 6.73 -12.08
CA GLY A 6 32.59 6.20 -12.31
C GLY A 6 33.71 7.24 -12.18
N LYS A 7 33.39 8.52 -11.98
CA LYS A 7 34.36 9.61 -11.79
C LYS A 7 33.90 10.50 -10.65
N LYS A 8 34.82 10.83 -9.75
CA LYS A 8 34.54 11.58 -8.53
C LYS A 8 34.12 13.06 -8.72
N GLU A 9 34.24 13.63 -9.90
CA GLU A 9 34.18 15.09 -10.08
C GLU A 9 33.33 15.59 -11.27
N GLU A 10 32.67 14.72 -12.04
CA GLU A 10 31.84 15.17 -13.17
C GLU A 10 30.35 15.14 -12.82
N LEU A 11 29.77 16.28 -12.54
CA LEU A 11 28.36 16.47 -12.22
C LEU A 11 27.39 16.05 -13.35
N LEU A 12 27.86 15.85 -14.57
CA LEU A 12 27.08 15.59 -15.78
C LEU A 12 27.53 14.34 -16.54
N SER A 13 28.41 13.49 -15.96
CA SER A 13 28.77 12.24 -16.63
C SER A 13 27.60 11.25 -16.57
N LEU A 14 27.23 10.69 -17.71
CA LEU A 14 26.26 9.60 -17.77
C LEU A 14 26.81 8.41 -16.98
N ALA A 15 25.95 7.81 -16.15
CA ALA A 15 26.29 6.59 -15.42
C ALA A 15 26.73 5.50 -16.39
N GLN A 16 27.81 4.79 -16.08
CA GLN A 16 28.27 3.65 -16.89
C GLN A 16 27.21 2.53 -16.91
N THR A 17 26.40 2.43 -15.87
CA THR A 17 25.22 1.57 -15.79
C THR A 17 24.09 2.36 -15.12
N VAL A 18 23.03 2.60 -15.85
CA VAL A 18 21.83 3.21 -15.27
C VAL A 18 21.10 2.12 -14.49
N PRO A 19 20.80 2.30 -13.20
CA PRO A 19 20.13 1.29 -12.38
C PRO A 19 18.62 1.26 -12.71
N LEU A 20 18.31 0.81 -13.91
CA LEU A 20 16.95 0.59 -14.39
C LEU A 20 16.60 -0.89 -14.28
N SER A 21 15.35 -1.16 -13.98
CA SER A 21 14.76 -2.49 -14.00
C SER A 21 13.35 -2.42 -14.61
N ILE A 22 13.02 -3.43 -15.39
CA ILE A 22 11.68 -3.60 -15.96
C ILE A 22 11.02 -4.78 -15.25
N MET A 23 9.77 -4.60 -14.85
CA MET A 23 8.92 -5.65 -14.31
C MET A 23 7.72 -5.86 -15.23
N ALA A 24 7.42 -7.13 -15.53
CA ALA A 24 6.20 -7.50 -16.23
C ALA A 24 5.51 -8.64 -15.47
N GLN A 25 4.21 -8.51 -15.29
CA GLN A 25 3.36 -9.51 -14.65
C GLN A 25 2.27 -9.96 -15.62
N ILE A 26 2.08 -11.27 -15.69
CA ILE A 26 0.97 -11.92 -16.41
C ILE A 26 0.23 -12.75 -15.39
N SER A 27 -1.09 -12.66 -15.37
CA SER A 27 -1.89 -13.33 -14.35
C SER A 27 -3.09 -14.07 -14.91
N TYR A 28 -3.62 -14.98 -14.10
CA TYR A 28 -4.94 -15.59 -14.27
C TYR A 28 -5.65 -15.58 -12.94
N THR A 29 -6.90 -15.11 -12.93
CA THR A 29 -7.73 -15.00 -11.73
C THR A 29 -8.97 -15.84 -11.84
N GLN A 30 -9.24 -16.69 -10.84
CA GLN A 30 -10.44 -17.48 -10.69
C GLN A 30 -11.03 -17.24 -9.30
N MET A 31 -12.21 -16.62 -9.22
CA MET A 31 -12.98 -16.51 -8.00
C MET A 31 -13.86 -17.75 -7.83
N LYS A 32 -14.19 -18.11 -6.59
CA LYS A 32 -15.13 -19.22 -6.31
C LYS A 32 -16.50 -18.94 -6.92
N THR A 33 -17.02 -17.73 -6.77
CA THR A 33 -18.26 -17.28 -7.40
C THR A 33 -17.99 -15.99 -8.16
N GLY A 34 -18.28 -15.97 -9.46
CA GLY A 34 -18.08 -14.78 -10.29
C GLY A 34 -18.86 -13.57 -9.74
N VAL A 35 -18.37 -12.39 -10.07
CA VAL A 35 -19.07 -11.14 -9.77
C VAL A 35 -20.20 -10.99 -10.80
N PRO A 36 -21.42 -10.67 -10.37
CA PRO A 36 -22.51 -10.39 -11.30
C PRO A 36 -22.13 -9.25 -12.26
N ASP A 37 -22.48 -9.40 -13.53
CA ASP A 37 -22.25 -8.38 -14.53
C ASP A 37 -23.18 -7.19 -14.25
N LEU A 38 -22.60 -6.07 -13.83
CA LEU A 38 -23.30 -4.83 -13.63
C LEU A 38 -23.29 -3.93 -14.88
N SER A 39 -22.75 -4.39 -15.99
CA SER A 39 -22.62 -3.62 -17.26
C SER A 39 -23.98 -3.17 -17.80
N SER A 40 -25.04 -3.93 -17.58
CA SER A 40 -26.41 -3.57 -17.94
C SER A 40 -27.00 -2.41 -17.12
N ALA A 41 -26.38 -2.04 -16.01
CA ALA A 41 -26.79 -0.92 -15.16
C ALA A 41 -25.94 0.36 -15.39
N GLY A 42 -25.12 0.39 -16.45
CA GLY A 42 -24.24 1.53 -16.77
C GLY A 42 -22.99 1.61 -15.89
N ALA A 43 -22.73 0.62 -15.07
CA ALA A 43 -21.46 0.51 -14.36
C ALA A 43 -20.38 -0.07 -15.29
N PRO A 44 -19.09 0.33 -15.15
CA PRO A 44 -18.02 -0.32 -15.89
C PRO A 44 -18.04 -1.82 -15.57
N GLY A 45 -17.96 -2.65 -16.61
CA GLY A 45 -18.03 -4.11 -16.46
C GLY A 45 -17.02 -4.61 -15.45
N VAL A 46 -17.50 -5.37 -14.48
CA VAL A 46 -16.62 -6.04 -13.52
C VAL A 46 -15.94 -7.19 -14.25
N ALA A 47 -14.64 -7.37 -13.99
CA ALA A 47 -13.89 -8.44 -14.62
C ALA A 47 -14.59 -9.81 -14.43
N GLN A 48 -14.78 -10.52 -15.53
CA GLN A 48 -15.42 -11.83 -15.55
C GLN A 48 -14.58 -12.84 -14.76
N ASN A 49 -15.23 -13.83 -14.18
CA ASN A 49 -14.52 -14.95 -13.57
C ASN A 49 -13.71 -15.70 -14.65
N GLY A 50 -12.49 -16.10 -14.32
CA GLY A 50 -11.55 -16.68 -15.28
C GLY A 50 -10.79 -15.63 -16.11
N THR A 51 -10.57 -14.46 -15.57
CA THR A 51 -9.88 -13.34 -16.25
C THR A 51 -8.37 -13.54 -16.29
N ALA A 52 -7.79 -13.33 -17.47
CA ALA A 52 -6.35 -13.26 -17.66
C ALA A 52 -5.90 -11.78 -17.78
N GLY A 53 -4.93 -11.38 -16.97
CA GLY A 53 -4.23 -10.09 -17.07
C GLY A 53 -3.00 -10.23 -17.98
N PHE A 54 -3.00 -9.53 -19.14
CA PHE A 54 -1.88 -9.57 -20.09
C PHE A 54 -1.62 -8.16 -20.69
N PRO A 55 -0.73 -7.36 -20.07
CA PRO A 55 -0.10 -7.59 -18.79
C PRO A 55 -1.08 -7.39 -17.61
N GLN A 56 -0.81 -8.04 -16.47
CA GLN A 56 -1.43 -7.67 -15.20
C GLN A 56 -0.86 -6.33 -14.74
N GLN A 57 0.45 -6.18 -14.85
CA GLN A 57 1.18 -4.95 -14.56
C GLN A 57 2.46 -4.91 -15.40
N LEU A 58 2.83 -3.73 -15.86
CA LEU A 58 4.13 -3.46 -16.48
C LEU A 58 4.72 -2.22 -15.83
N SER A 59 5.91 -2.35 -15.23
CA SER A 59 6.56 -1.24 -14.53
C SER A 59 8.01 -1.05 -14.95
N LEU A 60 8.42 0.20 -15.00
CA LEU A 60 9.81 0.62 -15.14
C LEU A 60 10.26 1.21 -13.82
N PHE A 61 11.38 0.74 -13.30
CA PHE A 61 11.98 1.22 -12.06
C PHE A 61 13.32 1.90 -12.34
N TYR A 62 13.56 2.95 -11.59
CA TYR A 62 14.89 3.45 -11.29
C TYR A 62 15.12 3.29 -9.79
N ALA A 63 16.19 2.63 -9.38
CA ALA A 63 16.52 2.47 -7.96
C ALA A 63 18.04 2.59 -7.77
N GLY A 64 18.53 3.76 -7.37
CA GLY A 64 19.95 3.94 -7.21
C GLY A 64 20.41 5.33 -6.84
N LYS A 65 21.72 5.48 -6.79
CA LYS A 65 22.41 6.73 -6.51
C LYS A 65 22.37 7.65 -7.73
N ILE A 66 21.90 8.89 -7.53
CA ILE A 66 21.88 9.94 -8.56
C ILE A 66 23.01 10.96 -8.41
N ALA A 67 23.50 11.16 -7.18
CA ALA A 67 24.64 12.02 -6.86
C ALA A 67 25.30 11.53 -5.56
N PRO A 68 26.48 12.05 -5.14
CA PRO A 68 27.01 11.79 -3.81
C PRO A 68 25.94 12.07 -2.75
N ASN A 69 25.68 11.09 -1.86
CA ASN A 69 24.69 11.14 -0.79
C ASN A 69 23.20 11.27 -1.22
N PHE A 70 22.91 11.29 -2.52
CA PHE A 70 21.55 11.34 -3.06
C PHE A 70 21.21 10.05 -3.80
N GLY A 71 20.07 9.48 -3.46
CA GLY A 71 19.47 8.33 -4.12
C GLY A 71 18.04 8.61 -4.55
N ALA A 72 17.54 7.79 -5.46
CA ALA A 72 16.14 7.79 -5.85
C ALA A 72 15.63 6.37 -6.01
N PHE A 73 14.40 6.17 -5.63
CA PHE A 73 13.51 5.12 -6.10
C PHE A 73 12.39 5.80 -6.89
N PHE A 74 12.15 5.30 -8.08
CA PHE A 74 11.11 5.84 -8.95
C PHE A 74 10.47 4.70 -9.74
N GLN A 75 9.15 4.66 -9.77
CA GLN A 75 8.37 3.65 -10.48
C GLN A 75 7.39 4.31 -11.44
N LEU A 76 7.40 3.87 -12.70
CA LEU A 76 6.36 4.13 -13.69
C LEU A 76 5.61 2.84 -13.93
N THR A 77 4.30 2.87 -13.83
CA THR A 77 3.45 1.69 -13.98
C THR A 77 2.40 1.90 -15.07
N TYR A 78 2.30 0.92 -15.98
CA TYR A 78 1.13 0.74 -16.83
C TYR A 78 0.15 -0.18 -16.09
N ALA A 79 -1.01 0.37 -15.80
CA ALA A 79 -2.10 -0.36 -15.15
C ALA A 79 -3.10 -0.84 -16.21
N ASN A 80 -3.35 -2.15 -16.24
CA ASN A 80 -4.20 -2.76 -17.26
C ASN A 80 -5.68 -2.41 -17.09
N ASP A 81 -6.13 -2.14 -15.88
CA ASP A 81 -7.51 -1.75 -15.56
C ASP A 81 -7.88 -0.37 -16.09
N SER A 82 -6.95 0.58 -16.03
CA SER A 82 -7.15 1.95 -16.52
C SER A 82 -6.61 2.18 -17.95
N GLY A 83 -5.73 1.28 -18.42
CA GLY A 83 -5.03 1.44 -19.72
C GLY A 83 -4.09 2.64 -19.76
N THR A 84 -3.67 3.15 -18.60
CA THR A 84 -2.86 4.37 -18.49
C THR A 84 -1.47 4.07 -17.92
N ILE A 85 -0.51 4.96 -18.20
CA ILE A 85 0.80 4.96 -17.56
C ILE A 85 0.80 6.07 -16.51
N GLY A 86 1.14 5.71 -15.28
CA GLY A 86 1.19 6.63 -14.16
C GLY A 86 2.53 6.57 -13.42
N ILE A 87 2.82 7.66 -12.68
CA ILE A 87 3.86 7.65 -11.66
C ILE A 87 3.30 6.88 -10.47
N ASP A 88 4.04 5.86 -10.07
CA ASP A 88 3.75 5.04 -8.90
C ASP A 88 4.64 5.50 -7.72
N ASN A 89 5.02 4.61 -6.83
CA ASN A 89 5.85 4.94 -5.68
C ASN A 89 7.15 5.65 -6.09
N THR A 90 7.41 6.75 -5.41
CA THR A 90 8.60 7.59 -5.62
C THR A 90 9.18 8.00 -4.28
N ASP A 91 10.49 7.83 -4.11
CA ASP A 91 11.25 8.30 -2.96
C ASP A 91 12.59 8.90 -3.42
N LEU A 92 12.79 10.19 -3.16
CA LEU A 92 14.06 10.89 -3.36
C LEU A 92 14.70 11.05 -2.00
N ARG A 93 15.92 10.56 -1.83
CA ARG A 93 16.55 10.47 -0.52
C ARG A 93 17.94 11.09 -0.51
N PHE A 94 18.17 11.97 0.44
CA PHE A 94 19.51 12.34 0.90
C PHE A 94 19.86 11.49 2.12
N ALA A 95 21.08 10.94 2.17
CA ALA A 95 21.59 10.21 3.33
C ALA A 95 23.10 10.44 3.49
N ASP A 96 23.53 10.66 4.71
CA ASP A 96 24.94 10.73 5.07
C ASP A 96 25.19 10.04 6.42
N THR A 97 26.42 9.64 6.68
CA THR A 97 26.80 8.97 7.93
C THR A 97 27.97 9.67 8.58
N THR A 98 27.86 9.94 9.87
CA THR A 98 28.94 10.50 10.69
C THR A 98 29.20 9.59 11.90
N LEU A 99 30.39 9.70 12.47
CA LEU A 99 30.72 9.06 13.73
C LEU A 99 30.53 10.04 14.89
N LEU A 100 29.78 9.62 15.90
CA LEU A 100 29.65 10.38 17.15
C LEU A 100 30.92 10.24 18.03
N ALA A 101 31.00 11.01 19.09
CA ALA A 101 32.19 11.05 19.98
C ALA A 101 32.55 9.69 20.62
N ASN A 102 31.59 8.78 20.72
CA ASN A 102 31.78 7.41 21.21
C ASN A 102 32.06 6.38 20.10
N ASN A 103 32.40 6.84 18.88
CA ASN A 103 32.58 6.03 17.67
C ASN A 103 31.33 5.27 17.21
N SER A 104 30.12 5.56 17.71
CA SER A 104 28.90 4.98 17.15
C SER A 104 28.51 5.69 15.84
N PRO A 105 28.16 4.96 14.79
CA PRO A 105 27.69 5.57 13.54
C PRO A 105 26.31 6.18 13.73
N LEU A 106 26.12 7.35 13.15
CA LEU A 106 24.82 8.03 13.01
C LEU A 106 24.58 8.28 11.53
N THR A 107 23.63 7.57 10.93
CA THR A 107 23.12 7.89 9.61
C THR A 107 21.94 8.85 9.76
N TYR A 108 21.94 9.92 8.98
CA TYR A 108 20.87 10.89 8.97
C TYR A 108 20.50 11.23 7.55
N GLY A 109 19.25 11.66 7.34
CA GLY A 109 18.81 11.99 6.00
C GLY A 109 17.46 12.64 5.92
N ILE A 110 17.07 12.90 4.67
CA ILE A 110 15.76 13.46 4.30
C ILE A 110 15.20 12.61 3.17
N SER A 111 13.91 12.28 3.26
CA SER A 111 13.13 11.65 2.19
C SER A 111 12.08 12.64 1.68
N LEU A 112 11.92 12.69 0.37
CA LEU A 112 10.81 13.33 -0.33
C LEU A 112 10.09 12.26 -1.14
N ASN A 113 8.83 11.98 -0.80
CA ASN A 113 8.11 10.87 -1.37
C ASN A 113 6.62 11.19 -1.62
N ASN A 114 5.93 10.30 -2.37
CA ASN A 114 4.54 10.48 -2.77
C ASN A 114 3.57 9.43 -2.17
N ASN A 115 4.02 8.68 -1.17
CA ASN A 115 3.18 7.68 -0.51
C ASN A 115 3.64 7.51 0.94
N PRO A 116 2.77 7.75 1.95
CA PRO A 116 3.14 7.49 3.34
C PRO A 116 3.66 6.07 3.51
N THR A 117 4.75 5.92 4.25
CA THR A 117 5.47 4.66 4.54
C THR A 117 6.33 4.07 3.41
N VAL A 118 6.35 4.63 2.20
CA VAL A 118 7.21 4.13 1.11
C VAL A 118 8.71 4.18 1.45
N GLN A 119 9.11 5.08 2.33
CA GLN A 119 10.48 5.26 2.80
C GLN A 119 10.91 4.26 3.88
N ASP A 120 10.04 3.33 4.29
CA ASP A 120 10.34 2.32 5.30
C ASP A 120 11.55 1.46 4.89
N LEU A 121 12.46 1.22 5.86
CA LEU A 121 13.70 0.46 5.63
C LEU A 121 13.49 -1.06 5.68
N TRP A 122 12.43 -1.53 6.33
CA TRP A 122 12.21 -2.96 6.63
C TRP A 122 11.09 -3.61 5.83
N ASN A 123 10.32 -2.83 5.05
CA ASN A 123 9.19 -3.29 4.27
C ASN A 123 8.09 -3.97 5.12
N THR A 124 7.88 -3.48 6.32
CA THR A 124 6.87 -3.96 7.27
C THR A 124 5.61 -3.12 7.24
N THR A 125 5.73 -1.88 6.79
CA THR A 125 4.64 -0.91 6.72
C THR A 125 3.77 -1.09 5.47
N PRO A 126 2.58 -0.47 5.39
CA PRO A 126 1.59 -0.75 4.35
C PRO A 126 2.08 -0.67 2.90
N ALA A 127 2.93 0.32 2.57
CA ALA A 127 3.40 0.52 1.20
C ALA A 127 4.13 -0.71 0.60
N TRP A 128 4.71 -1.57 1.45
CA TRP A 128 5.51 -2.73 1.04
C TRP A 128 4.98 -4.06 1.61
N GLY A 129 3.77 -4.05 2.19
CA GLY A 129 3.19 -5.22 2.84
C GLY A 129 2.85 -6.36 1.87
N PHE A 130 2.88 -7.59 2.37
CA PHE A 130 2.36 -8.76 1.65
C PHE A 130 0.82 -8.71 1.57
N PRO A 131 0.19 -9.08 0.44
CA PRO A 131 0.76 -9.66 -0.79
C PRO A 131 1.39 -8.60 -1.71
N PHE A 132 2.51 -8.97 -2.36
CA PHE A 132 3.27 -8.06 -3.24
C PHE A 132 2.65 -7.91 -4.64
N SER A 133 1.66 -8.70 -4.97
CA SER A 133 0.85 -8.60 -6.18
C SER A 133 -0.52 -9.20 -5.89
N GLY A 134 -1.55 -8.63 -6.46
CA GLY A 134 -2.93 -9.06 -6.33
C GLY A 134 -3.67 -8.93 -7.65
N SER A 135 -4.81 -9.59 -7.75
CA SER A 135 -5.64 -9.55 -8.95
C SER A 135 -6.47 -8.26 -9.00
N ASN A 136 -6.49 -7.60 -10.14
CA ASN A 136 -7.42 -6.48 -10.42
C ASN A 136 -8.87 -6.96 -10.57
N ALA A 137 -9.09 -8.28 -10.70
CA ALA A 137 -10.43 -8.87 -10.80
C ALA A 137 -11.04 -9.23 -9.44
N ASN A 138 -10.31 -9.00 -8.33
CA ASN A 138 -10.79 -9.30 -6.98
C ASN A 138 -11.82 -8.28 -6.51
N VAL A 139 -12.73 -8.77 -5.66
CA VAL A 139 -13.57 -7.89 -4.86
C VAL A 139 -12.75 -7.38 -3.67
N SER A 140 -12.67 -6.07 -3.50
CA SER A 140 -11.97 -5.45 -2.39
C SER A 140 -12.92 -5.16 -1.22
N PRO A 141 -12.48 -5.30 0.04
CA PRO A 141 -13.22 -4.85 1.20
C PRO A 141 -13.53 -3.35 1.15
N LEU A 142 -14.62 -2.94 1.77
CA LEU A 142 -15.04 -1.52 1.85
C LEU A 142 -14.08 -0.64 2.66
N ALA A 143 -13.43 -1.23 3.68
CA ALA A 143 -12.71 -0.46 4.67
C ALA A 143 -11.22 -0.78 4.70
N GLY A 144 -10.42 0.28 4.81
CA GLY A 144 -8.99 0.28 5.11
C GLY A 144 -8.65 1.52 5.92
N THR A 145 -7.61 1.45 6.76
CA THR A 145 -7.12 2.61 7.52
C THR A 145 -6.48 3.63 6.58
N ALA A 146 -6.52 4.92 6.94
CA ALA A 146 -6.09 6.00 6.07
C ALA A 146 -4.61 5.91 5.67
N ILE A 147 -3.73 5.49 6.58
CA ILE A 147 -2.30 5.30 6.29
C ILE A 147 -2.04 4.09 5.37
N ASP A 148 -3.00 3.16 5.24
CA ASP A 148 -2.87 1.96 4.42
C ASP A 148 -3.36 2.20 2.99
N GLY A 149 -2.61 2.99 2.25
CA GLY A 149 -2.78 3.19 0.81
C GLY A 149 -3.78 4.25 0.36
N ALA A 150 -4.56 4.88 1.27
CA ALA A 150 -5.56 5.88 0.87
C ALA A 150 -4.96 7.14 0.23
N PHE A 151 -3.68 7.40 0.46
CA PHE A 151 -2.97 8.59 -0.04
C PHE A 151 -1.82 8.25 -1.01
N ALA A 152 -1.71 6.98 -1.40
CA ALA A 152 -0.67 6.56 -2.33
C ALA A 152 -0.79 7.34 -3.64
N GLN A 153 0.30 8.01 -4.05
CA GLN A 153 0.43 8.89 -5.21
C GLN A 153 -0.43 10.18 -5.19
N ASP A 154 -1.27 10.37 -4.15
CA ASP A 154 -2.13 11.56 -4.00
C ASP A 154 -1.49 12.65 -3.12
N VAL A 155 -0.31 12.42 -2.58
CA VAL A 155 0.37 13.33 -1.66
C VAL A 155 1.83 13.54 -2.02
N ALA A 156 2.40 14.64 -1.51
CA ALA A 156 3.83 14.83 -1.38
C ALA A 156 4.17 14.93 0.10
N GLY A 157 5.19 14.19 0.53
CA GLY A 157 5.70 14.18 1.88
C GLY A 157 7.18 14.51 1.93
N ILE A 158 7.58 15.17 3.01
CA ILE A 158 8.98 15.37 3.37
C ILE A 158 9.19 14.91 4.80
N THR A 159 10.17 14.03 5.00
CA THR A 159 10.52 13.51 6.31
C THR A 159 12.03 13.61 6.54
N GLY A 160 12.42 13.85 7.78
CA GLY A 160 13.80 13.75 8.24
C GLY A 160 13.97 12.54 9.13
N TYR A 161 15.08 11.82 9.02
CA TYR A 161 15.33 10.63 9.81
C TYR A 161 16.75 10.54 10.35
N LEU A 162 16.86 9.78 11.43
CA LEU A 162 18.10 9.41 12.10
C LEU A 162 18.10 7.88 12.30
N PHE A 163 19.25 7.25 12.04
CA PHE A 163 19.48 5.84 12.36
C PHE A 163 20.79 5.71 13.13
N TRP A 164 20.66 5.57 14.44
CA TRP A 164 21.78 5.56 15.36
C TRP A 164 22.25 4.14 15.65
N ASN A 165 23.56 3.96 15.53
CA ASN A 165 24.27 2.71 15.84
C ASN A 165 23.68 1.48 15.13
N GLU A 166 23.13 1.69 13.93
CA GLU A 166 22.46 0.65 13.12
C GLU A 166 21.39 -0.13 13.91
N SER A 167 20.77 0.52 14.88
CA SER A 167 19.80 -0.12 15.78
C SER A 167 18.58 0.76 16.05
N LEU A 168 18.75 2.04 16.40
CA LEU A 168 17.63 2.91 16.74
C LEU A 168 17.34 3.87 15.61
N TYR A 169 16.14 3.77 15.04
CA TYR A 169 15.62 4.62 13.99
C TYR A 169 14.56 5.58 14.53
N ALA A 170 14.61 6.81 14.10
CA ALA A 170 13.58 7.81 14.35
C ALA A 170 13.35 8.65 13.10
N GLU A 171 12.11 8.91 12.75
CA GLU A 171 11.69 9.70 11.60
C GLU A 171 10.52 10.60 11.96
N PHE A 172 10.54 11.81 11.41
CA PHE A 172 9.44 12.76 11.54
C PHE A 172 9.33 13.63 10.31
N GLY A 173 8.09 13.98 9.95
CA GLY A 173 7.82 14.89 8.84
C GLY A 173 6.34 15.08 8.59
N GLY A 174 5.95 15.30 7.34
CA GLY A 174 4.54 15.49 7.03
C GLY A 174 4.24 15.43 5.55
N TYR A 175 2.96 15.21 5.28
CA TYR A 175 2.39 15.03 3.95
C TYR A 175 1.36 16.13 3.65
N ARG A 176 1.22 16.42 2.37
CA ARG A 176 0.20 17.32 1.85
C ARG A 176 -0.32 16.82 0.52
N SER A 177 -1.64 16.83 0.33
CA SER A 177 -2.27 16.57 -0.96
C SER A 177 -2.23 17.80 -1.86
N ALA A 178 -2.34 17.59 -3.17
CA ALA A 178 -2.70 18.66 -4.10
C ALA A 178 -4.10 19.18 -3.74
N LYS A 179 -4.33 20.47 -3.95
CA LYS A 179 -5.67 21.04 -3.87
C LYS A 179 -6.40 20.78 -5.18
N GLN A 180 -7.69 20.51 -5.11
CA GLN A 180 -8.53 20.38 -6.29
C GLN A 180 -8.38 21.58 -7.23
N GLY A 181 -8.28 21.33 -8.54
CA GLY A 181 -8.05 22.37 -9.56
C GLY A 181 -6.60 22.86 -9.69
N GLN A 182 -5.67 22.31 -8.93
CA GLN A 182 -4.24 22.55 -9.09
C GLN A 182 -3.58 21.42 -9.91
N THR A 183 -2.43 21.72 -10.51
CA THR A 183 -1.65 20.73 -11.24
C THR A 183 -1.28 19.56 -10.32
N ASN A 184 -1.60 18.37 -10.76
CA ASN A 184 -1.34 17.14 -10.06
C ASN A 184 -0.10 16.45 -10.65
N ALA A 185 1.07 16.96 -10.31
CA ALA A 185 2.33 16.42 -10.83
C ALA A 185 2.78 15.13 -10.12
N LEU A 186 2.13 14.76 -9.02
CA LEU A 186 2.58 13.66 -8.14
C LEU A 186 1.64 12.45 -8.19
N THR A 187 0.50 12.58 -8.81
CA THR A 187 -0.43 11.45 -9.01
C THR A 187 -0.27 10.86 -10.40
N GLY A 188 -0.60 9.61 -10.56
CA GLY A 188 -0.63 8.94 -11.85
C GLY A 188 -1.77 9.37 -12.77
N GLY A 189 -2.51 10.40 -12.41
CA GLY A 189 -3.63 10.92 -13.17
C GLY A 189 -3.23 11.47 -14.55
N ALA A 190 -4.03 11.18 -15.56
CA ALA A 190 -3.75 11.51 -16.96
C ALA A 190 -3.93 12.99 -17.31
N GLY A 191 -4.01 13.90 -16.35
CA GLY A 191 -4.28 15.30 -16.62
C GLY A 191 -3.53 16.29 -15.74
N PRO A 192 -3.48 17.58 -16.14
CA PRO A 192 -2.86 18.64 -15.36
C PRO A 192 -3.67 19.00 -14.10
N LEU A 193 -4.86 18.44 -13.95
CA LEU A 193 -5.78 18.70 -12.84
C LEU A 193 -6.05 17.38 -12.11
N ASP A 194 -6.06 17.44 -10.79
CA ASP A 194 -6.46 16.32 -9.97
C ASP A 194 -7.99 16.12 -10.03
N GLY A 195 -8.44 15.33 -11.00
CA GLY A 195 -9.84 14.95 -11.13
C GLY A 195 -10.29 13.93 -10.08
N THR A 196 -9.36 13.34 -9.34
CA THR A 196 -9.63 12.30 -8.33
C THR A 196 -9.48 12.78 -6.90
N ALA A 197 -9.26 14.08 -6.66
CA ALA A 197 -9.01 14.66 -5.34
C ALA A 197 -10.20 14.52 -4.38
N SER A 198 -10.59 13.27 -4.12
CA SER A 198 -11.49 12.93 -3.02
C SER A 198 -10.87 13.18 -1.65
N ASN A 199 -9.53 13.25 -1.57
CA ASN A 199 -8.76 13.34 -0.34
C ASN A 199 -7.97 14.65 -0.22
N VAL A 200 -8.66 15.79 -0.27
CA VAL A 200 -8.00 17.10 -0.10
C VAL A 200 -7.68 17.36 1.37
N MET A 201 -6.40 17.43 1.70
CA MET A 201 -5.94 17.68 3.06
C MET A 201 -6.04 19.15 3.46
N SER A 202 -6.44 19.40 4.69
CA SER A 202 -6.36 20.70 5.34
C SER A 202 -5.02 20.85 6.06
N GLY A 203 -4.09 21.54 5.42
CA GLY A 203 -2.75 21.78 5.98
C GLY A 203 -1.79 20.60 5.74
N ILE A 204 -0.89 20.38 6.68
CA ILE A 204 0.09 19.31 6.66
C ILE A 204 -0.36 18.19 7.60
N ALA A 205 -0.31 16.96 7.13
CA ALA A 205 -0.54 15.75 7.91
C ALA A 205 0.79 15.30 8.54
N PRO A 206 0.97 15.40 9.85
CA PRO A 206 2.20 14.94 10.49
C PRO A 206 2.33 13.42 10.39
N TYR A 207 3.55 12.95 10.18
CA TYR A 207 3.96 11.55 10.17
C TYR A 207 5.17 11.36 11.08
N TRP A 208 5.23 10.22 11.74
CA TRP A 208 6.35 9.84 12.57
C TRP A 208 6.56 8.33 12.59
N ARG A 209 7.81 7.89 12.79
CA ARG A 209 8.19 6.49 13.02
C ARG A 209 9.34 6.40 14.02
N VAL A 210 9.29 5.41 14.88
CA VAL A 210 10.41 4.96 15.73
C VAL A 210 10.51 3.46 15.59
N ALA A 211 11.73 2.94 15.37
CA ALA A 211 11.96 1.50 15.29
C ALA A 211 13.28 1.12 15.95
N TYR A 212 13.34 -0.10 16.43
CA TYR A 212 14.55 -0.72 16.97
C TYR A 212 14.87 -1.97 16.17
N GLU A 213 16.12 -2.08 15.72
CA GLU A 213 16.65 -3.23 15.00
C GLU A 213 17.78 -3.88 15.82
N HIS A 214 17.78 -5.20 15.86
CA HIS A 214 18.84 -6.00 16.45
C HIS A 214 19.28 -7.12 15.50
N ASN A 215 20.56 -7.07 15.14
CA ASN A 215 21.18 -8.03 14.23
C ASN A 215 22.15 -8.94 15.01
N TRP A 216 22.06 -10.26 14.82
CA TRP A 216 23.00 -11.23 15.39
C TRP A 216 23.17 -12.41 14.41
N ASP A 217 24.41 -12.79 14.14
CA ASP A 217 24.79 -13.84 13.21
C ASP A 217 24.04 -13.71 11.85
N ARG A 218 23.04 -14.57 11.65
CA ARG A 218 22.20 -14.64 10.44
C ARG A 218 20.77 -14.16 10.67
N ASN A 219 20.54 -13.56 11.80
CA ASN A 219 19.22 -13.13 12.23
C ASN A 219 19.12 -11.60 12.28
N SER A 220 17.94 -11.09 11.99
CA SER A 220 17.57 -9.71 12.20
C SER A 220 16.19 -9.67 12.84
N LEU A 221 16.01 -8.84 13.85
CA LEU A 221 14.73 -8.56 14.47
C LEU A 221 14.52 -7.05 14.48
N GLU A 222 13.41 -6.61 13.94
CA GLU A 222 12.96 -5.22 14.01
C GLU A 222 11.61 -5.16 14.71
N ALA A 223 11.39 -4.09 15.48
CA ALA A 223 10.09 -3.72 16.01
C ALA A 223 9.92 -2.20 15.98
N GLY A 224 8.79 -1.75 15.45
CA GLY A 224 8.52 -0.35 15.18
C GLY A 224 7.15 0.12 15.66
N LEU A 225 7.07 1.45 15.83
CA LEU A 225 5.85 2.20 16.02
C LEU A 225 5.83 3.34 15.02
N TYR A 226 4.68 3.60 14.39
CA TYR A 226 4.52 4.72 13.46
C TYR A 226 3.09 5.26 13.50
N GLY A 227 2.91 6.45 12.96
CA GLY A 227 1.59 7.04 12.90
C GLY A 227 1.51 8.29 12.07
N ALA A 228 0.27 8.67 11.75
CA ALA A 228 -0.03 9.88 11.01
C ALA A 228 -1.39 10.46 11.45
N GLN A 229 -1.55 11.77 11.22
CA GLN A 229 -2.83 12.45 11.46
C GLN A 229 -3.26 13.17 10.19
N PHE A 230 -4.42 12.82 9.67
CA PHE A 230 -4.98 13.42 8.47
C PHE A 230 -6.22 14.26 8.82
N ARG A 231 -6.33 15.45 8.22
CA ARG A 231 -7.51 16.29 8.27
C ARG A 231 -7.96 16.55 6.85
N LEU A 232 -9.15 16.05 6.50
CA LEU A 232 -9.64 16.04 5.13
C LEU A 232 -10.88 16.90 5.00
N PHE A 233 -10.93 17.69 3.93
CA PHE A 233 -12.19 18.25 3.46
C PHE A 233 -13.04 17.10 2.88
N PRO A 234 -14.39 17.20 2.97
CA PRO A 234 -15.27 16.20 2.35
C PRO A 234 -14.95 16.09 0.86
N GLY A 235 -14.99 14.87 0.36
CA GLY A 235 -14.70 14.58 -1.04
C GLY A 235 -15.59 15.36 -1.99
N GLY A 236 -15.02 15.77 -3.12
CA GLY A 236 -15.74 16.31 -4.26
C GLY A 236 -15.76 15.30 -5.40
N THR A 237 -16.46 15.64 -6.46
CA THR A 237 -16.36 14.96 -7.74
C THR A 237 -15.66 15.90 -8.73
N PRO A 238 -15.17 15.40 -9.89
CA PRO A 238 -14.63 16.27 -10.94
C PRO A 238 -15.55 17.42 -11.35
N ASP A 239 -16.87 17.17 -11.31
CA ASP A 239 -17.90 18.16 -11.68
C ASP A 239 -18.33 19.04 -10.50
N THR A 240 -18.08 18.62 -9.28
CA THR A 240 -18.46 19.33 -8.06
C THR A 240 -17.28 19.36 -7.09
N PRO A 241 -16.46 20.40 -7.17
CA PRO A 241 -15.29 20.56 -6.30
C PRO A 241 -15.66 20.52 -4.81
N ALA A 242 -14.84 19.81 -4.02
CA ALA A 242 -14.98 19.83 -2.56
C ALA A 242 -14.81 21.27 -2.04
N PRO A 243 -15.71 21.76 -1.15
CA PRO A 243 -15.50 23.04 -0.50
C PRO A 243 -14.24 22.97 0.38
N LEU A 244 -13.32 23.91 0.18
CA LEU A 244 -12.10 24.02 1.00
C LEU A 244 -12.36 24.84 2.29
N SER A 245 -13.55 24.71 2.85
CA SER A 245 -14.01 25.39 4.07
C SER A 245 -15.08 24.56 4.76
N GLY A 246 -15.31 24.80 6.03
CA GLY A 246 -16.31 24.09 6.83
C GLY A 246 -15.74 22.96 7.66
N PRO A 247 -16.59 22.04 8.14
CA PRO A 247 -16.17 20.91 8.96
C PRO A 247 -15.23 19.96 8.20
N LEU A 248 -14.36 19.28 8.93
CA LEU A 248 -13.36 18.33 8.40
C LEU A 248 -13.63 16.94 8.94
N ASN A 249 -13.19 15.94 8.19
CA ASN A 249 -12.97 14.61 8.73
C ASN A 249 -11.54 14.51 9.25
N ARG A 250 -11.34 13.88 10.39
CA ARG A 250 -10.03 13.66 11.02
C ARG A 250 -9.80 12.18 11.23
N PHE A 251 -8.62 11.74 10.83
CA PHE A 251 -8.15 10.37 10.98
C PHE A 251 -6.85 10.42 11.78
N ASN A 252 -6.75 9.60 12.79
CA ASN A 252 -5.54 9.47 13.60
C ASN A 252 -5.15 8.00 13.65
N ASP A 253 -4.06 7.68 12.96
CA ASP A 253 -3.53 6.33 12.84
C ASP A 253 -2.32 6.19 13.76
N ILE A 254 -2.35 5.12 14.55
CA ILE A 254 -1.21 4.64 15.33
C ILE A 254 -1.03 3.17 14.97
N ALA A 255 0.19 2.81 14.67
CA ALA A 255 0.52 1.49 14.19
C ALA A 255 1.77 0.92 14.85
N GLU A 256 1.80 -0.38 14.94
CA GLU A 256 2.93 -1.18 15.40
C GLU A 256 3.28 -2.22 14.35
N ASP A 257 4.56 -2.49 14.20
CA ASP A 257 5.08 -3.50 13.29
C ASP A 257 6.25 -4.27 13.91
N ILE A 258 6.44 -5.48 13.41
CA ILE A 258 7.54 -6.35 13.82
C ILE A 258 7.97 -7.20 12.63
N GLN A 259 9.28 -7.41 12.49
CA GLN A 259 9.83 -8.33 11.51
C GLN A 259 10.97 -9.14 12.12
N TYR A 260 10.95 -10.43 11.86
CA TYR A 260 12.09 -11.32 12.10
C TYR A 260 12.53 -11.93 10.78
N GLN A 261 13.84 -11.90 10.53
CA GLN A 261 14.46 -12.52 9.35
C GLN A 261 15.58 -13.46 9.77
N PHE A 262 15.61 -14.64 9.17
CA PHE A 262 16.75 -15.56 9.19
C PHE A 262 17.25 -15.74 7.76
N VAL A 263 18.54 -15.47 7.52
CA VAL A 263 19.18 -15.55 6.21
C VAL A 263 20.29 -16.62 6.25
N GLY A 264 19.89 -17.86 6.02
CA GLY A 264 20.82 -19.00 5.91
C GLY A 264 21.31 -19.22 4.49
N ASP A 265 22.22 -20.17 4.30
CA ASP A 265 22.80 -20.49 2.99
C ASP A 265 21.73 -21.07 2.05
N GLU A 266 20.92 -21.99 2.54
CA GLU A 266 19.84 -22.64 1.78
C GLU A 266 18.43 -22.20 2.21
N ASN A 267 18.28 -21.71 3.44
CA ASN A 267 16.99 -21.44 4.05
C ASN A 267 16.85 -19.95 4.36
N LEU A 268 15.78 -19.35 3.91
CA LEU A 268 15.38 -17.98 4.25
C LEU A 268 14.03 -18.04 4.95
N LEU A 269 13.91 -17.37 6.09
CA LEU A 269 12.64 -17.24 6.81
C LEU A 269 12.40 -15.76 7.09
N THR A 270 11.19 -15.29 6.80
CA THR A 270 10.70 -13.97 7.21
C THR A 270 9.39 -14.14 7.93
N LEU A 271 9.29 -13.61 9.12
CA LEU A 271 8.04 -13.45 9.87
C LEU A 271 7.79 -11.97 10.01
N ALA A 272 6.60 -11.48 9.69
CA ALA A 272 6.27 -10.09 9.86
C ALA A 272 4.81 -9.90 10.24
N ALA A 273 4.54 -8.84 10.99
CA ALA A 273 3.20 -8.43 11.35
C ALA A 273 3.10 -6.91 11.44
N THR A 274 1.93 -6.38 11.10
CA THR A 274 1.58 -4.97 11.24
C THR A 274 0.17 -4.87 11.80
N HIS A 275 -0.02 -4.00 12.79
CA HIS A 275 -1.32 -3.65 13.33
C HIS A 275 -1.49 -2.14 13.30
N ILE A 276 -2.61 -1.65 12.76
CA ILE A 276 -2.95 -0.23 12.67
C ILE A 276 -4.27 -0.02 13.38
N HIS A 277 -4.30 0.94 14.29
CA HIS A 277 -5.52 1.44 14.91
C HIS A 277 -5.79 2.86 14.42
N GLU A 278 -6.98 3.07 13.87
CA GLU A 278 -7.47 4.36 13.39
C GLU A 278 -8.63 4.86 14.24
N SER A 279 -8.52 6.09 14.69
CA SER A 279 -9.63 6.83 15.32
C SER A 279 -10.14 7.89 14.34
N MET A 280 -11.42 7.83 14.02
CA MET A 280 -12.08 8.73 13.08
C MET A 280 -13.00 9.72 13.82
N THR A 281 -12.90 11.01 13.45
CA THR A 281 -13.89 12.04 13.79
C THR A 281 -14.42 12.61 12.48
N LEU A 282 -15.66 12.29 12.15
CA LEU A 282 -16.27 12.45 10.83
C LEU A 282 -17.23 13.64 10.77
N ASP A 283 -16.83 14.80 11.33
CA ASP A 283 -17.70 15.97 11.46
C ASP A 283 -18.30 16.40 10.11
N ALA A 284 -17.51 16.36 9.03
CA ALA A 284 -17.99 16.72 7.70
C ALA A 284 -18.94 15.67 7.11
N SER A 285 -18.55 14.39 7.16
CA SER A 285 -19.38 13.30 6.64
C SER A 285 -20.66 13.14 7.42
N PHE A 286 -20.62 13.28 8.74
CA PHE A 286 -21.81 13.25 9.59
C PHE A 286 -22.78 14.39 9.25
N ALA A 287 -22.26 15.61 9.03
CA ALA A 287 -23.08 16.77 8.70
C ALA A 287 -23.79 16.66 7.35
N ASN A 288 -23.21 15.94 6.39
CA ASN A 288 -23.76 15.76 5.04
C ASN A 288 -24.43 14.39 4.81
N GLY A 289 -24.53 13.56 5.86
CA GLY A 289 -25.17 12.23 5.79
C GLY A 289 -24.27 11.11 5.23
N GLY A 290 -22.99 11.37 5.02
CA GLY A 290 -21.99 10.37 4.57
C GLY A 290 -21.47 9.48 5.70
N ALA A 291 -21.80 9.77 6.95
CA ALA A 291 -21.58 8.91 8.10
C ALA A 291 -22.81 8.96 9.02
N ALA A 292 -23.17 7.82 9.62
CA ALA A 292 -24.25 7.74 10.61
C ALA A 292 -23.75 8.08 12.01
N ASN A 293 -22.46 7.92 12.26
CA ASN A 293 -21.80 8.23 13.52
C ASN A 293 -20.80 9.37 13.35
N PRO A 294 -20.71 10.35 14.25
CA PRO A 294 -19.71 11.40 14.21
C PRO A 294 -18.31 10.90 14.59
N LYS A 295 -18.21 9.74 15.24
CA LYS A 295 -16.96 9.08 15.61
C LYS A 295 -17.03 7.60 15.34
N ASN A 296 -16.00 7.09 14.68
CA ASN A 296 -15.80 5.68 14.40
C ASN A 296 -14.37 5.28 14.73
N ASN A 297 -14.12 3.99 14.78
CA ASN A 297 -12.77 3.43 14.80
C ASN A 297 -12.63 2.31 13.78
N LEU A 298 -11.40 2.04 13.37
CA LEU A 298 -11.04 0.96 12.50
C LEU A 298 -9.71 0.38 12.97
N SER A 299 -9.54 -0.93 12.86
CA SER A 299 -8.26 -1.58 13.10
C SER A 299 -7.98 -2.56 11.98
N THR A 300 -6.77 -2.53 11.45
CA THR A 300 -6.28 -3.49 10.48
C THR A 300 -5.10 -4.27 11.05
N THR A 301 -5.07 -5.57 10.81
CA THR A 301 -3.97 -6.45 11.20
C THR A 301 -3.57 -7.29 10.02
N ARG A 302 -2.27 -7.35 9.74
CA ARG A 302 -1.67 -8.27 8.78
C ARG A 302 -0.51 -8.99 9.46
N ALA A 303 -0.41 -10.29 9.25
CA ALA A 303 0.72 -11.08 9.71
C ALA A 303 1.04 -12.15 8.67
N TRP A 304 2.30 -12.35 8.38
CA TRP A 304 2.70 -13.37 7.40
C TRP A 304 4.02 -14.05 7.77
N ALA A 305 4.15 -15.27 7.29
CA ALA A 305 5.36 -16.07 7.38
C ALA A 305 5.75 -16.51 5.96
N THR A 306 6.96 -16.19 5.56
CA THR A 306 7.53 -16.56 4.26
C THR A 306 8.76 -17.43 4.47
N TYR A 307 8.82 -18.54 3.77
CA TYR A 307 9.97 -19.44 3.78
C TYR A 307 10.43 -19.72 2.36
N TYR A 308 11.74 -19.72 2.13
CA TYR A 308 12.38 -20.13 0.88
C TYR A 308 13.42 -21.21 1.14
N TYR A 309 13.38 -22.26 0.30
CA TYR A 309 14.40 -23.27 0.22
C TYR A 309 15.26 -23.04 -1.02
N ARG A 310 16.59 -22.96 -0.82
CA ARG A 310 17.60 -22.73 -1.86
C ARG A 310 17.31 -21.49 -2.73
N ARG A 311 16.56 -20.53 -2.21
CA ARG A 311 16.11 -19.34 -2.97
C ARG A 311 15.38 -19.65 -4.26
N LYS A 312 14.80 -20.87 -4.38
CA LYS A 312 14.13 -21.36 -5.59
C LYS A 312 12.68 -21.74 -5.34
N ILE A 313 12.39 -22.37 -4.23
CA ILE A 313 11.03 -22.79 -3.88
C ILE A 313 10.64 -22.05 -2.63
N GLY A 314 9.53 -21.33 -2.67
CA GLY A 314 9.04 -20.57 -1.56
C GLY A 314 7.57 -20.80 -1.28
N GLY A 315 7.18 -20.41 -0.07
CA GLY A 315 5.78 -20.35 0.34
C GLY A 315 5.57 -19.25 1.35
N THR A 316 4.40 -18.63 1.30
CA THR A 316 3.96 -17.62 2.25
C THR A 316 2.56 -17.99 2.74
N VAL A 317 2.34 -17.85 4.04
CA VAL A 317 1.01 -17.87 4.63
C VAL A 317 0.81 -16.56 5.37
N GLY A 318 -0.28 -15.86 5.05
CA GLY A 318 -0.65 -14.59 5.65
C GLY A 318 -2.06 -14.61 6.23
N TYR A 319 -2.25 -13.91 7.32
CA TYR A 319 -3.53 -13.59 7.92
C TYR A 319 -3.80 -12.09 7.78
N PHE A 320 -5.04 -11.73 7.47
CA PHE A 320 -5.49 -10.34 7.48
C PHE A 320 -6.84 -10.19 8.17
N SER A 321 -7.02 -9.06 8.84
CA SER A 321 -8.26 -8.72 9.53
C SER A 321 -8.44 -7.20 9.55
N THR A 322 -9.64 -6.77 9.20
CA THR A 322 -10.15 -5.41 9.43
C THR A 322 -11.35 -5.50 10.34
N THR A 323 -11.40 -4.69 11.39
CA THR A 323 -12.53 -4.61 12.34
C THR A 323 -12.79 -3.16 12.71
N GLY A 324 -14.03 -2.80 12.97
CA GLY A 324 -14.33 -1.41 13.33
C GLY A 324 -15.78 -1.16 13.73
N SER A 325 -16.08 0.11 13.94
CA SER A 325 -17.41 0.58 14.25
C SER A 325 -18.37 0.31 13.10
N ALA A 326 -19.55 -0.21 13.40
CA ALA A 326 -20.61 -0.29 12.41
C ALA A 326 -21.17 1.11 12.13
N ASP A 327 -21.32 1.46 10.85
CA ASP A 327 -21.86 2.71 10.37
C ASP A 327 -22.57 2.49 9.03
N THR A 328 -23.88 2.59 9.03
CA THR A 328 -24.70 2.25 7.86
C THR A 328 -24.67 3.27 6.73
N ALA A 329 -24.14 4.47 6.97
CA ALA A 329 -23.94 5.46 5.93
C ALA A 329 -22.51 5.35 5.34
N LEU A 330 -21.51 5.09 6.19
CA LEU A 330 -20.11 4.91 5.77
C LEU A 330 -19.90 3.58 5.06
N TYR A 331 -20.58 2.53 5.52
CA TYR A 331 -20.55 1.17 4.94
C TYR A 331 -21.99 0.76 4.55
N PRO A 332 -22.53 1.32 3.46
CA PRO A 332 -23.95 1.18 3.15
C PRO A 332 -24.35 -0.22 2.71
N ALA A 333 -25.59 -0.56 2.96
CA ALA A 333 -26.27 -1.63 2.27
C ALA A 333 -26.52 -1.25 0.80
N ASN A 334 -26.71 -2.24 -0.07
CA ASN A 334 -27.01 -1.98 -1.48
C ASN A 334 -28.38 -1.28 -1.63
N PRO A 335 -28.43 -0.01 -2.06
CA PRO A 335 -29.70 0.71 -2.16
C PRO A 335 -30.61 0.19 -3.28
N ALA A 336 -30.06 -0.50 -4.28
CA ALA A 336 -30.79 -1.03 -5.41
C ALA A 336 -31.39 -2.43 -5.14
N GLY A 337 -31.04 -3.08 -4.00
CA GLY A 337 -31.52 -4.43 -3.67
C GLY A 337 -31.05 -5.53 -4.66
N GLY A 338 -30.13 -5.21 -5.55
CA GLY A 338 -29.52 -6.16 -6.50
C GLY A 338 -28.19 -6.72 -5.98
N PRO A 339 -27.54 -7.61 -6.73
CA PRO A 339 -26.24 -8.13 -6.36
C PRO A 339 -25.22 -7.00 -6.17
N GLY A 340 -24.62 -6.91 -4.98
CA GLY A 340 -23.70 -5.83 -4.64
C GLY A 340 -22.50 -6.33 -3.87
N VAL A 341 -21.43 -6.67 -4.58
CA VAL A 341 -20.22 -7.26 -3.98
C VAL A 341 -19.45 -6.30 -3.06
N VAL A 342 -19.70 -4.99 -3.15
CA VAL A 342 -19.00 -3.93 -2.41
C VAL A 342 -19.83 -3.34 -1.26
N TYR A 343 -20.92 -3.99 -0.85
CA TYR A 343 -21.83 -3.49 0.18
C TYR A 343 -21.71 -4.24 1.49
N SER A 344 -22.29 -3.67 2.55
CA SER A 344 -22.41 -4.29 3.86
C SER A 344 -23.86 -4.23 4.34
N ALA A 345 -24.53 -5.38 4.43
CA ALA A 345 -25.95 -5.43 4.84
C ALA A 345 -26.20 -4.94 6.28
N ASN A 346 -25.17 -4.97 7.12
CA ASN A 346 -25.25 -4.60 8.54
C ASN A 346 -24.42 -3.35 8.91
N GLY A 347 -23.86 -2.64 7.92
CA GLY A 347 -23.05 -1.46 8.13
C GLY A 347 -21.68 -1.72 8.79
N SER A 348 -21.24 -2.96 8.88
CA SER A 348 -19.97 -3.30 9.52
C SER A 348 -18.83 -3.40 8.48
N PRO A 349 -17.63 -2.86 8.79
CA PRO A 349 -16.45 -2.96 7.92
C PRO A 349 -15.73 -4.32 8.05
N ASP A 350 -16.13 -5.17 8.98
CA ASP A 350 -15.37 -6.34 9.39
C ASP A 350 -15.06 -7.28 8.22
N THR A 351 -13.79 -7.49 7.96
CA THR A 351 -13.32 -8.44 6.96
C THR A 351 -12.11 -9.18 7.50
N ARG A 352 -12.04 -10.49 7.29
CA ARG A 352 -10.88 -11.29 7.68
C ARG A 352 -10.72 -12.53 6.83
N GLY A 353 -9.48 -12.97 6.69
CA GLY A 353 -9.17 -14.14 5.90
C GLY A 353 -7.70 -14.53 5.99
N TRP A 354 -7.34 -15.43 5.09
CA TRP A 354 -6.02 -15.99 4.94
C TRP A 354 -5.58 -15.90 3.48
N ILE A 355 -4.29 -15.71 3.28
CA ILE A 355 -3.65 -15.81 1.97
C ILE A 355 -2.57 -16.88 2.08
N ALA A 356 -2.55 -17.82 1.14
CA ALA A 356 -1.48 -18.77 0.98
C ALA A 356 -0.88 -18.63 -0.42
N GLU A 357 0.44 -18.52 -0.52
CA GLU A 357 1.16 -18.48 -1.78
C GLU A 357 2.23 -19.55 -1.81
N VAL A 358 2.35 -20.26 -2.93
CA VAL A 358 3.50 -21.08 -3.25
C VAL A 358 4.16 -20.50 -4.50
N ASN A 359 5.48 -20.50 -4.53
CA ASN A 359 6.20 -19.93 -5.65
C ASN A 359 7.46 -20.72 -6.01
N TYR A 360 7.85 -20.61 -7.28
CA TYR A 360 9.04 -21.21 -7.83
C TYR A 360 9.81 -20.17 -8.66
N LEU A 361 11.10 -20.05 -8.39
CA LEU A 361 12.03 -19.17 -9.09
C LEU A 361 12.97 -20.03 -9.95
N PRO A 362 12.61 -20.34 -11.20
CA PRO A 362 13.48 -21.12 -12.11
C PRO A 362 14.77 -20.36 -12.38
N TRP A 363 14.72 -19.05 -12.50
CA TRP A 363 15.82 -18.12 -12.68
C TRP A 363 15.70 -16.94 -11.72
N LEU A 364 16.75 -16.17 -11.51
CA LEU A 364 16.77 -15.01 -10.61
C LEU A 364 15.73 -13.93 -10.97
N ASN A 365 15.39 -13.85 -12.25
CA ASN A 365 14.52 -12.81 -12.79
C ASN A 365 13.10 -13.32 -13.15
N VAL A 366 12.75 -14.55 -12.76
CA VAL A 366 11.44 -15.15 -13.04
C VAL A 366 10.85 -15.79 -11.80
N LYS A 367 9.63 -15.39 -11.43
CA LYS A 367 8.84 -16.01 -10.37
C LYS A 367 7.53 -16.54 -10.97
N ILE A 368 7.22 -17.78 -10.68
CA ILE A 368 5.92 -18.40 -10.97
C ILE A 368 5.25 -18.63 -9.63
N SER A 369 4.01 -18.16 -9.44
CA SER A 369 3.31 -18.36 -8.18
C SER A 369 1.85 -18.71 -8.35
N ALA A 370 1.32 -19.42 -7.35
CA ALA A 370 -0.09 -19.65 -7.14
C ALA A 370 -0.45 -19.14 -5.75
N GLN A 371 -1.38 -18.20 -5.70
CA GLN A 371 -1.87 -17.56 -4.47
C GLN A 371 -3.35 -17.90 -4.31
N TYR A 372 -3.76 -18.24 -3.10
CA TYR A 372 -5.15 -18.47 -2.74
C TYR A 372 -5.54 -17.58 -1.57
N THR A 373 -6.56 -16.73 -1.80
CA THR A 373 -7.16 -15.90 -0.75
C THR A 373 -8.47 -16.51 -0.31
N ALA A 374 -8.62 -16.72 1.00
CA ALA A 374 -9.80 -17.32 1.62
C ALA A 374 -10.39 -16.34 2.64
N TYR A 375 -11.65 -15.95 2.43
CA TYR A 375 -12.37 -15.07 3.34
C TYR A 375 -13.27 -15.87 4.28
N SER A 376 -13.13 -15.63 5.60
CA SER A 376 -14.04 -16.15 6.63
C SER A 376 -15.11 -15.13 7.03
N LYS A 377 -14.86 -13.84 6.81
CA LYS A 377 -15.78 -12.71 6.97
C LYS A 377 -15.48 -11.69 5.88
N PHE A 378 -16.51 -11.06 5.33
CA PHE A 378 -16.38 -10.01 4.33
C PHE A 378 -17.45 -8.93 4.57
N ASN A 379 -17.07 -7.66 4.65
CA ASN A 379 -17.96 -6.53 4.87
C ASN A 379 -19.06 -6.81 5.91
N GLY A 380 -18.67 -7.32 7.09
CA GLY A 380 -19.53 -7.49 8.24
C GLY A 380 -20.06 -8.90 8.50
N ALA A 381 -20.06 -9.82 7.53
CA ALA A 381 -20.62 -11.17 7.74
C ALA A 381 -19.88 -12.29 7.01
N GLY A 382 -20.04 -13.53 7.50
CA GLY A 382 -19.56 -14.73 6.84
C GLY A 382 -20.49 -15.23 5.74
N SER A 383 -21.80 -15.00 5.91
CA SER A 383 -22.85 -15.37 4.95
C SER A 383 -23.77 -14.18 4.71
N ASN A 384 -24.29 -14.07 3.49
CA ASN A 384 -25.23 -13.01 3.09
C ASN A 384 -24.75 -11.61 3.50
N TYR A 385 -23.46 -11.33 3.30
CA TYR A 385 -22.85 -10.06 3.74
C TYR A 385 -23.38 -8.85 2.95
N ASP A 386 -23.81 -9.05 1.71
CA ASP A 386 -24.36 -8.04 0.80
C ASP A 386 -25.89 -7.85 0.97
N GLY A 387 -26.56 -8.71 1.74
CA GLY A 387 -28.01 -8.71 1.95
C GLY A 387 -28.81 -9.44 0.85
N VAL A 388 -28.16 -9.96 -0.20
CA VAL A 388 -28.79 -10.61 -1.34
C VAL A 388 -28.26 -12.03 -1.60
N GLY A 389 -27.57 -12.61 -0.63
CA GLY A 389 -27.19 -14.02 -0.63
C GLY A 389 -25.70 -14.32 -0.82
N ARG A 390 -24.85 -13.33 -1.11
CA ARG A 390 -23.43 -13.57 -1.31
C ARG A 390 -22.72 -13.81 0.03
N SER A 391 -21.95 -14.86 0.12
CA SER A 391 -21.15 -15.21 1.30
C SER A 391 -19.69 -14.76 1.15
N ALA A 392 -19.00 -14.54 2.25
CA ALA A 392 -17.58 -14.18 2.26
C ALA A 392 -16.74 -15.14 1.42
N SER A 393 -16.98 -16.44 1.56
CA SER A 393 -16.26 -17.47 0.80
C SER A 393 -16.49 -17.45 -0.71
N ASP A 394 -17.52 -16.75 -1.20
CA ASP A 394 -17.75 -16.59 -2.64
C ASP A 394 -16.72 -15.69 -3.30
N ASN A 395 -16.04 -14.84 -2.48
CA ASN A 395 -14.92 -14.00 -2.88
C ASN A 395 -13.57 -14.71 -2.80
N ASN A 396 -13.52 -15.98 -2.37
CA ASN A 396 -12.27 -16.75 -2.38
C ASN A 396 -11.70 -16.81 -3.79
N THR A 397 -10.40 -16.54 -3.90
CA THR A 397 -9.75 -16.31 -5.19
C THR A 397 -8.49 -17.12 -5.34
N LEU A 398 -8.37 -17.84 -6.45
CA LEU A 398 -7.11 -18.38 -6.96
C LEU A 398 -6.50 -17.36 -7.92
N TYR A 399 -5.26 -16.98 -7.67
CA TYR A 399 -4.48 -16.07 -8.47
C TYR A 399 -3.18 -16.74 -8.90
N LEU A 400 -3.03 -16.97 -10.20
CA LEU A 400 -1.82 -17.49 -10.81
C LEU A 400 -1.02 -16.33 -11.39
N LEU A 401 0.27 -16.30 -11.14
CA LEU A 401 1.14 -15.20 -11.53
C LEU A 401 2.42 -15.70 -12.16
N LEU A 402 2.77 -15.12 -13.29
CA LEU A 402 4.09 -15.17 -13.90
C LEU A 402 4.68 -13.77 -13.82
N TRP A 403 5.80 -13.64 -13.11
CA TRP A 403 6.45 -12.36 -12.82
C TRP A 403 7.86 -12.37 -13.36
N PHE A 404 8.16 -11.40 -14.21
CA PHE A 404 9.49 -11.15 -14.74
C PHE A 404 10.03 -9.84 -14.14
N ALA A 405 11.33 -9.82 -13.79
CA ALA A 405 12.05 -8.62 -13.41
C ALA A 405 13.47 -8.65 -14.02
N TYR A 406 13.83 -7.61 -14.75
CA TYR A 406 15.13 -7.54 -15.41
C TYR A 406 15.80 -6.21 -15.13
#